data_82e074d890740fb0e06ebb3123a5e7fa
#
_entry.id   82e074d890740fb0e06ebb3123a5e7fa
#
_cell.length_a   1.000
_cell.length_b   1.000
_cell.length_c   1.000
_cell.angle_alpha   90.00
_cell.angle_beta   90.00
_cell.angle_gamma   90.00
#
_symmetry.space_group_name_H-M   'P 1'
#
loop_
_entity.id
_entity.type
_entity.pdbx_description
1 polymer ?
#
loop_
_entity_poly.entity_id
_entity_poly.type
_entity_poly.pdbx_seq_one_letter_code
_entity_poly.pdbx_strand_id
1 'polypeptide(L)'
;MNMHYYLVSPTRIVRADASSFTYSSEERLPTGMIVAIEIGKINAIGVVLQEVRQPDFEVKPISKIVEEYPLPIELVQTAIWMSKYYATHQATVWQTILPSGLSKKRRSINQSTPVNPAENRTKNVFTDEQKAALQTIENLHSGTVLLHGVTGSGKTLVYIEAVKQALEEERSAI
;
A
#
# COMPACT_ATOMS: atom_id res chain seq x y z
N MET A 1 -17.98 11.86 23.59
CA MET A 1 -17.10 11.30 22.56
C MET A 1 -17.84 11.34 21.24
N ASN A 2 -17.24 11.91 20.19
CA ASN A 2 -17.88 11.88 18.87
C ASN A 2 -17.62 10.51 18.25
N MET A 3 -18.69 9.78 17.96
CA MET A 3 -18.61 8.50 17.26
C MET A 3 -18.66 8.76 15.76
N HIS A 4 -17.72 8.18 15.02
CA HIS A 4 -17.62 8.24 13.58
C HIS A 4 -18.08 6.91 12.96
N TYR A 5 -18.67 6.96 11.79
CA TYR A 5 -19.20 5.79 11.10
C TYR A 5 -18.55 5.65 9.71
N TYR A 6 -18.15 4.44 9.36
CA TYR A 6 -17.38 4.17 8.17
C TYR A 6 -17.95 3.01 7.38
N LEU A 7 -17.97 3.16 6.08
CA LEU A 7 -18.16 2.05 5.16
C LEU A 7 -16.82 1.33 4.99
N VAL A 8 -16.76 0.07 5.37
CA VAL A 8 -15.54 -0.76 5.34
C VAL A 8 -15.74 -1.94 4.42
N SER A 9 -14.82 -2.16 3.48
CA SER A 9 -14.83 -3.30 2.58
C SER A 9 -13.91 -4.41 3.11
N PRO A 10 -14.46 -5.59 3.46
CA PRO A 10 -13.64 -6.71 3.90
C PRO A 10 -12.72 -7.23 2.79
N THR A 11 -11.56 -7.77 3.18
CA THR A 11 -10.62 -8.44 2.26
C THR A 11 -10.98 -9.89 1.97
N ARG A 12 -12.13 -10.35 2.44
CA ARG A 12 -12.68 -11.68 2.16
C ARG A 12 -14.17 -11.59 1.84
N ILE A 13 -14.63 -12.46 0.98
CA ILE A 13 -16.05 -12.55 0.65
C ILE A 13 -16.79 -13.10 1.88
N VAL A 14 -17.75 -12.33 2.39
CA VAL A 14 -18.62 -12.71 3.49
C VAL A 14 -20.05 -12.92 3.00
N ARG A 15 -20.49 -12.03 2.12
CA ARG A 15 -21.78 -12.08 1.44
C ARG A 15 -21.55 -11.81 -0.04
N ALA A 16 -22.20 -12.57 -0.90
CA ALA A 16 -22.05 -12.39 -2.34
C ALA A 16 -22.69 -11.08 -2.85
N ASP A 17 -23.73 -10.62 -2.16
CA ASP A 17 -24.51 -9.44 -2.52
C ASP A 17 -24.04 -8.13 -1.86
N ALA A 18 -23.05 -8.19 -0.96
CA ALA A 18 -22.55 -7.02 -0.24
C ALA A 18 -21.02 -6.97 -0.16
N SER A 19 -20.44 -5.94 -0.73
CA SER A 19 -18.98 -5.73 -0.77
C SER A 19 -18.46 -4.88 0.40
N SER A 20 -19.33 -4.27 1.19
CA SER A 20 -18.95 -3.38 2.29
C SER A 20 -20.03 -3.36 3.38
N PHE A 21 -19.59 -3.02 4.59
CA PHE A 21 -20.44 -2.95 5.78
C PHE A 21 -20.10 -1.71 6.61
N THR A 22 -21.07 -1.23 7.39
CA THR A 22 -20.87 -0.06 8.25
C THR A 22 -20.31 -0.47 9.61
N TYR A 23 -19.30 0.28 10.07
CA TYR A 23 -18.67 0.14 11.38
C TYR A 23 -18.53 1.50 12.05
N SER A 24 -18.39 1.49 13.38
CA SER A 24 -18.13 2.70 14.15
C SER A 24 -16.67 2.76 14.64
N SER A 25 -16.21 3.98 14.92
CA SER A 25 -14.90 4.24 15.53
C SER A 25 -14.99 5.49 16.40
N GLU A 26 -14.27 5.52 17.51
CA GLU A 26 -14.06 6.73 18.31
C GLU A 26 -13.03 7.65 17.69
N GLU A 27 -12.10 7.08 16.93
CA GLU A 27 -11.06 7.82 16.21
C GLU A 27 -11.53 8.15 14.79
N ARG A 28 -11.09 9.31 14.30
CA ARG A 28 -11.32 9.70 12.92
C ARG A 28 -10.33 8.98 12.01
N LEU A 29 -10.84 8.18 11.07
CA LEU A 29 -10.03 7.36 10.17
C LEU A 29 -10.08 7.91 8.76
N PRO A 30 -8.94 8.03 8.07
CA PRO A 30 -8.92 8.40 6.66
C PRO A 30 -9.36 7.24 5.76
N THR A 31 -9.84 7.57 4.57
CA THR A 31 -10.05 6.59 3.49
C THR A 31 -8.75 5.83 3.21
N GLY A 32 -8.86 4.53 2.97
CA GLY A 32 -7.70 3.66 2.75
C GLY A 32 -7.13 3.05 4.02
N MET A 33 -7.59 3.44 5.21
CA MET A 33 -7.11 2.85 6.47
C MET A 33 -7.42 1.35 6.51
N ILE A 34 -6.41 0.56 6.84
CA ILE A 34 -6.54 -0.90 6.99
C ILE A 34 -6.88 -1.21 8.44
N VAL A 35 -8.03 -1.84 8.65
CA VAL A 35 -8.61 -2.08 9.97
C VAL A 35 -8.97 -3.55 10.18
N ALA A 36 -8.95 -4.00 11.43
CA ALA A 36 -9.54 -5.27 11.82
C ALA A 36 -11.00 -5.04 12.23
N ILE A 37 -11.86 -5.87 11.68
CA ILE A 37 -13.31 -5.82 11.88
C ILE A 37 -13.84 -7.20 12.25
N GLU A 38 -14.96 -7.23 12.92
CA GLU A 38 -15.70 -8.47 13.22
C GLU A 38 -16.95 -8.57 12.35
N ILE A 39 -17.09 -9.65 11.60
CA ILE A 39 -18.24 -9.94 10.75
C ILE A 39 -18.91 -11.22 11.27
N GLY A 40 -20.09 -11.08 11.88
CA GLY A 40 -20.69 -12.18 12.62
C GLY A 40 -19.78 -12.57 13.80
N LYS A 41 -19.17 -13.76 13.75
CA LYS A 41 -18.19 -14.28 14.72
C LYS A 41 -16.78 -14.40 14.14
N ILE A 42 -16.54 -13.84 12.96
CA ILE A 42 -15.28 -13.99 12.21
C ILE A 42 -14.52 -12.67 12.23
N ASN A 43 -13.25 -12.72 12.63
CA ASN A 43 -12.35 -11.60 12.48
C ASN A 43 -11.85 -11.52 11.05
N ALA A 44 -11.90 -10.33 10.47
CA ALA A 44 -11.44 -10.05 9.12
C ALA A 44 -10.67 -8.73 9.09
N ILE A 45 -9.87 -8.56 8.04
CA ILE A 45 -9.28 -7.27 7.69
C ILE A 45 -10.23 -6.58 6.71
N GLY A 46 -10.35 -5.28 6.83
CA GLY A 46 -11.10 -4.43 5.92
C GLY A 46 -10.37 -3.15 5.58
N VAL A 47 -10.78 -2.51 4.51
CA VAL A 47 -10.30 -1.20 4.07
C VAL A 47 -11.41 -0.19 4.23
N VAL A 48 -11.13 0.92 4.90
CA VAL A 48 -12.06 2.05 5.06
C VAL A 48 -12.24 2.71 3.70
N LEU A 49 -13.49 2.77 3.22
CA LEU A 49 -13.82 3.39 1.94
C LEU A 49 -14.20 4.85 2.07
N GLN A 50 -15.05 5.15 3.03
CA GLN A 50 -15.53 6.51 3.30
C GLN A 50 -16.19 6.62 4.67
N GLU A 51 -16.22 7.84 5.20
CA GLU A 51 -17.05 8.20 6.35
C GLU A 51 -18.51 8.33 5.90
N VAL A 52 -19.44 7.84 6.72
CA VAL A 52 -20.87 7.87 6.45
C VAL A 52 -21.62 8.49 7.62
N ARG A 53 -22.87 8.87 7.40
CA ARG A 53 -23.74 9.33 8.49
C ARG A 53 -24.06 8.17 9.43
N GLN A 54 -24.39 8.52 10.68
CA GLN A 54 -24.88 7.54 11.65
C GLN A 54 -26.05 6.77 11.03
N PRO A 55 -25.97 5.43 10.97
CA PRO A 55 -27.08 4.61 10.50
C PRO A 55 -28.17 4.51 11.59
N ASP A 56 -29.36 4.11 11.18
CA ASP A 56 -30.51 3.84 12.04
C ASP A 56 -30.54 2.42 12.63
N PHE A 57 -29.49 1.65 12.39
CA PHE A 57 -29.29 0.30 12.91
C PHE A 57 -28.00 0.20 13.73
N GLU A 58 -27.92 -0.80 14.58
CA GLU A 58 -26.75 -1.06 15.42
C GLU A 58 -25.56 -1.52 14.57
N VAL A 59 -24.39 -0.92 14.79
CA VAL A 59 -23.15 -1.24 14.11
C VAL A 59 -22.09 -1.71 15.09
N LYS A 60 -21.22 -2.61 14.64
CA LYS A 60 -20.07 -3.05 15.43
C LYS A 60 -18.95 -2.02 15.36
N PRO A 61 -18.13 -1.90 16.42
CA PRO A 61 -16.94 -1.07 16.37
C PRO A 61 -15.84 -1.71 15.53
N ILE A 62 -14.99 -0.87 14.96
CA ILE A 62 -13.70 -1.28 14.42
C ILE A 62 -12.85 -1.80 15.58
N SER A 63 -12.29 -3.01 15.44
CA SER A 63 -11.57 -3.65 16.55
C SER A 63 -10.19 -3.03 16.78
N LYS A 64 -9.48 -2.71 15.70
CA LYS A 64 -8.17 -2.02 15.75
C LYS A 64 -7.72 -1.55 14.36
N ILE A 65 -6.81 -0.60 14.33
CA ILE A 65 -6.03 -0.23 13.15
C ILE A 65 -4.94 -1.30 12.94
N VAL A 66 -4.78 -1.78 11.72
CA VAL A 66 -3.81 -2.85 11.37
C VAL A 66 -2.51 -2.27 10.86
N GLU A 67 -2.57 -1.24 10.03
CA GLU A 67 -1.42 -0.52 9.48
C GLU A 67 -1.50 0.95 9.84
N GLU A 68 -0.36 1.56 10.13
CA GLU A 68 -0.26 2.95 10.56
C GLU A 68 -0.62 3.93 9.45
N TYR A 69 -0.27 3.59 8.21
CA TYR A 69 -0.51 4.44 7.06
C TYR A 69 -1.67 3.92 6.20
N PRO A 70 -2.56 4.81 5.75
CA PRO A 70 -3.64 4.44 4.86
C PRO A 70 -3.10 4.11 3.45
N LEU A 71 -3.83 3.31 2.70
CA LEU A 71 -3.59 3.12 1.27
C LEU A 71 -3.79 4.46 0.53
N PRO A 72 -3.00 4.75 -0.51
CA PRO A 72 -3.23 5.89 -1.38
C PRO A 72 -4.67 5.90 -1.92
N ILE A 73 -5.27 7.08 -1.97
CA ILE A 73 -6.67 7.23 -2.41
C ILE A 73 -6.87 6.73 -3.85
N GLU A 74 -5.87 6.90 -4.70
CA GLU A 74 -5.88 6.44 -6.09
C GLU A 74 -5.95 4.91 -6.16
N LEU A 75 -5.28 4.20 -5.24
CA LEU A 75 -5.33 2.74 -5.16
C LEU A 75 -6.71 2.27 -4.70
N VAL A 76 -7.33 2.96 -3.74
CA VAL A 76 -8.70 2.66 -3.29
C VAL A 76 -9.69 2.87 -4.42
N GLN A 77 -9.58 3.98 -5.16
CA GLN A 77 -10.43 4.28 -6.31
C GLN A 77 -10.25 3.25 -7.43
N THR A 78 -9.01 2.86 -7.71
CA THR A 78 -8.68 1.81 -8.69
C THR A 78 -9.31 0.48 -8.29
N ALA A 79 -9.24 0.10 -7.02
CA ALA A 79 -9.87 -1.13 -6.53
C ALA A 79 -11.39 -1.13 -6.71
N ILE A 80 -12.04 -0.01 -6.41
CA ILE A 80 -13.48 0.16 -6.61
C ILE A 80 -13.82 0.07 -8.10
N TRP A 81 -13.05 0.74 -8.95
CA TRP A 81 -13.23 0.69 -10.40
C TRP A 81 -13.04 -0.72 -10.95
N MET A 82 -11.97 -1.43 -10.56
CA MET A 82 -11.71 -2.82 -10.98
C MET A 82 -12.87 -3.76 -10.62
N SER A 83 -13.39 -3.65 -9.40
CA SER A 83 -14.53 -4.46 -8.97
C SER A 83 -15.75 -4.27 -9.87
N LYS A 84 -16.04 -3.02 -10.25
CA LYS A 84 -17.16 -2.69 -11.15
C LYS A 84 -16.89 -3.12 -12.60
N TYR A 85 -15.71 -2.82 -13.11
CA TYR A 85 -15.35 -3.07 -14.50
C TYR A 85 -15.29 -4.56 -14.83
N TYR A 86 -14.72 -5.37 -13.94
CA TYR A 86 -14.61 -6.82 -14.11
C TYR A 86 -15.80 -7.60 -13.49
N ALA A 87 -16.82 -6.93 -12.99
CA ALA A 87 -17.96 -7.53 -12.31
C ALA A 87 -17.53 -8.57 -11.24
N THR A 88 -16.45 -8.26 -10.50
CA THR A 88 -15.90 -9.14 -9.48
C THR A 88 -16.14 -8.57 -8.08
N HIS A 89 -16.20 -9.44 -7.07
CA HIS A 89 -16.40 -9.01 -5.70
C HIS A 89 -15.19 -8.18 -5.21
N GLN A 90 -15.44 -7.06 -4.55
CA GLN A 90 -14.38 -6.14 -4.11
C GLN A 90 -13.34 -6.80 -3.19
N ALA A 91 -13.76 -7.78 -2.37
CA ALA A 91 -12.84 -8.58 -1.56
C ALA A 91 -11.77 -9.32 -2.40
N THR A 92 -12.13 -9.81 -3.59
CA THR A 92 -11.17 -10.45 -4.51
C THR A 92 -10.13 -9.45 -5.01
N VAL A 93 -10.57 -8.23 -5.30
CA VAL A 93 -9.65 -7.16 -5.70
C VAL A 93 -8.69 -6.82 -4.56
N TRP A 94 -9.19 -6.69 -3.32
CA TRP A 94 -8.32 -6.45 -2.15
C TRP A 94 -7.31 -7.57 -1.94
N GLN A 95 -7.67 -8.83 -2.15
CA GLN A 95 -6.73 -9.95 -2.05
C GLN A 95 -5.60 -9.90 -3.08
N THR A 96 -5.83 -9.25 -4.21
CA THR A 96 -4.80 -9.06 -5.26
C THR A 96 -3.88 -7.88 -4.93
N ILE A 97 -4.41 -6.82 -4.34
CA ILE A 97 -3.69 -5.58 -4.05
C ILE A 97 -2.90 -5.67 -2.75
N LEU A 98 -3.51 -6.23 -1.70
CA LEU A 98 -2.93 -6.25 -0.38
C LEU A 98 -1.96 -7.43 -0.21
N PRO A 99 -0.82 -7.21 0.46
CA PRO A 99 0.11 -8.30 0.73
C PRO A 99 -0.51 -9.38 1.60
N SER A 100 -0.17 -10.62 1.31
CA SER A 100 -0.59 -11.75 2.14
C SER A 100 0.03 -11.66 3.54
N GLY A 101 -0.79 -11.92 4.58
CA GLY A 101 -0.29 -11.99 5.95
C GLY A 101 -0.40 -10.70 6.76
N LEU A 102 -1.13 -9.68 6.32
CA LEU A 102 -1.42 -8.46 7.11
C LEU A 102 -2.01 -8.75 8.50
N SER A 103 -2.70 -9.88 8.68
CA SER A 103 -3.22 -10.31 9.98
C SER A 103 -2.17 -10.96 10.89
N LYS A 104 -1.01 -11.33 10.35
CA LYS A 104 0.05 -11.98 11.13
C LYS A 104 0.93 -10.90 11.76
N LYS A 105 1.17 -11.01 13.07
CA LYS A 105 2.15 -10.17 13.76
C LYS A 105 3.48 -10.28 13.00
N ARG A 106 3.93 -9.18 12.38
CA ARG A 106 5.26 -9.13 11.76
C ARG A 106 6.27 -9.51 12.85
N ARG A 107 7.07 -10.55 12.61
CA ARG A 107 8.27 -10.77 13.43
C ARG A 107 9.08 -9.49 13.25
N SER A 108 9.46 -8.84 14.37
CA SER A 108 10.47 -7.81 14.31
C SER A 108 11.64 -8.42 13.54
N ILE A 109 11.97 -7.85 12.40
CA ILE A 109 13.21 -8.17 11.74
C ILE A 109 14.23 -7.69 12.75
N ASN A 110 14.81 -8.62 13.52
CA ASN A 110 16.04 -8.33 14.24
C ASN A 110 16.92 -7.72 13.17
N GLN A 111 17.35 -6.49 13.42
CA GLN A 111 18.24 -5.75 12.53
C GLN A 111 19.27 -6.79 12.07
N SER A 112 19.11 -7.26 10.85
CA SER A 112 20.12 -8.10 10.22
C SER A 112 21.39 -7.29 10.38
N THR A 113 22.37 -7.87 11.05
CA THR A 113 23.75 -7.37 11.11
C THR A 113 24.00 -6.65 9.80
N PRO A 114 24.40 -5.37 9.82
CA PRO A 114 24.68 -4.67 8.58
C PRO A 114 25.60 -5.58 7.79
N VAL A 115 25.11 -6.09 6.66
CA VAL A 115 25.97 -6.80 5.72
C VAL A 115 26.97 -5.73 5.35
N ASN A 116 28.18 -5.86 5.91
CA ASN A 116 29.27 -4.98 5.63
C ASN A 116 29.39 -5.01 4.09
N PRO A 117 29.09 -3.93 3.37
CA PRO A 117 29.14 -3.97 1.91
C PRO A 117 30.62 -4.11 1.60
N ALA A 118 31.03 -5.38 1.40
CA ALA A 118 32.39 -5.75 1.15
C ALA A 118 32.96 -4.86 0.04
N GLU A 119 33.99 -4.24 0.40
CA GLU A 119 35.26 -3.76 -0.17
C GLU A 119 35.55 -3.98 -1.66
N ASN A 120 34.59 -4.04 -2.57
CA ASN A 120 34.84 -4.01 -4.01
C ASN A 120 33.88 -3.03 -4.71
N ARG A 121 33.86 -1.78 -4.24
CA ARG A 121 33.25 -0.68 -4.99
C ARG A 121 34.25 -0.16 -6.01
N THR A 122 34.39 -0.84 -7.13
CA THR A 122 34.82 -0.15 -8.35
C THR A 122 33.89 1.04 -8.50
N LYS A 123 34.43 2.27 -8.49
CA LYS A 123 33.65 3.47 -8.77
C LYS A 123 32.99 3.26 -10.13
N ASN A 124 31.70 3.04 -10.14
CA ASN A 124 30.94 2.90 -11.36
C ASN A 124 31.07 4.22 -12.15
N VAL A 125 31.69 4.16 -13.31
CA VAL A 125 31.78 5.31 -14.21
C VAL A 125 30.52 5.30 -15.06
N PHE A 126 29.64 6.25 -14.80
CA PHE A 126 28.41 6.43 -15.57
C PHE A 126 28.70 7.07 -16.92
N THR A 127 28.01 6.60 -17.96
CA THR A 127 28.00 7.29 -19.27
C THR A 127 27.19 8.58 -19.15
N ASP A 128 27.31 9.47 -20.11
CA ASP A 128 26.57 10.74 -20.07
C ASP A 128 25.06 10.53 -20.20
N GLU A 129 24.61 9.52 -20.95
CA GLU A 129 23.20 9.14 -21.04
C GLU A 129 22.67 8.59 -19.69
N GLN A 130 23.48 7.79 -18.99
CA GLN A 130 23.10 7.29 -17.67
C GLN A 130 23.01 8.41 -16.63
N LYS A 131 23.91 9.40 -16.68
CA LYS A 131 23.83 10.60 -15.82
C LYS A 131 22.58 11.43 -16.13
N ALA A 132 22.27 11.65 -17.40
CA ALA A 132 21.06 12.35 -17.81
C ALA A 132 19.78 11.64 -17.33
N ALA A 133 19.77 10.30 -17.40
CA ALA A 133 18.66 9.50 -16.89
C ALA A 133 18.49 9.65 -15.36
N LEU A 134 19.59 9.62 -14.60
CA LEU A 134 19.56 9.84 -13.14
C LEU A 134 19.05 11.24 -12.81
N GLN A 135 19.55 12.28 -13.46
CA GLN A 135 19.05 13.64 -13.25
C GLN A 135 17.56 13.79 -13.54
N THR A 136 17.06 13.08 -14.56
CA THR A 136 15.61 13.07 -14.87
C THR A 136 14.82 12.42 -13.75
N ILE A 137 15.31 11.33 -13.16
CA ILE A 137 14.67 10.65 -12.03
C ILE A 137 14.69 11.52 -10.78
N GLU A 138 15.83 12.15 -10.47
CA GLU A 138 16.00 13.05 -9.32
C GLU A 138 15.05 14.26 -9.34
N ASN A 139 14.88 14.86 -10.53
CA ASN A 139 14.03 16.03 -10.70
C ASN A 139 12.53 15.71 -10.71
N LEU A 140 12.15 14.43 -10.75
CA LEU A 140 10.76 14.01 -10.78
C LEU A 140 10.22 13.78 -9.36
N HIS A 141 9.44 14.72 -8.87
CA HIS A 141 8.81 14.58 -7.54
C HIS A 141 7.65 13.59 -7.52
N SER A 142 6.97 13.38 -8.65
CA SER A 142 5.90 12.38 -8.82
C SER A 142 5.70 12.04 -10.29
N GLY A 143 5.27 10.81 -10.59
CA GLY A 143 4.98 10.37 -11.96
C GLY A 143 5.73 9.11 -12.35
N THR A 144 5.88 8.89 -13.66
CA THR A 144 6.52 7.71 -14.22
C THR A 144 7.64 8.12 -15.20
N VAL A 145 8.80 7.50 -15.07
CA VAL A 145 9.92 7.63 -16.02
C VAL A 145 10.05 6.34 -16.80
N LEU A 146 10.07 6.43 -18.13
CA LEU A 146 10.40 5.31 -18.99
C LEU A 146 11.91 5.33 -19.30
N LEU A 147 12.65 4.40 -18.70
CA LEU A 147 14.06 4.20 -19.02
C LEU A 147 14.20 3.24 -20.20
N HIS A 148 14.42 3.78 -21.41
CA HIS A 148 14.60 3.02 -22.63
C HIS A 148 16.08 2.77 -22.91
N GLY A 149 16.43 1.54 -23.35
CA GLY A 149 17.80 1.19 -23.71
C GLY A 149 17.93 -0.28 -24.09
N VAL A 150 18.90 -0.61 -24.91
CA VAL A 150 19.20 -1.98 -25.35
C VAL A 150 19.67 -2.86 -24.19
N THR A 151 19.63 -4.18 -24.37
CA THR A 151 20.17 -5.13 -23.40
C THR A 151 21.66 -4.87 -23.19
N GLY A 152 22.14 -4.84 -21.94
CA GLY A 152 23.54 -4.53 -21.64
C GLY A 152 23.90 -3.05 -21.56
N SER A 153 22.97 -2.11 -21.80
CA SER A 153 23.23 -0.66 -21.71
C SER A 153 23.46 -0.14 -20.29
N GLY A 154 23.45 -1.01 -19.27
CA GLY A 154 23.68 -0.62 -17.89
C GLY A 154 22.47 0.00 -17.16
N LYS A 155 21.24 -0.23 -17.63
CA LYS A 155 20.01 0.23 -16.93
C LYS A 155 19.96 -0.15 -15.47
N THR A 156 20.41 -1.37 -15.13
CA THR A 156 20.48 -1.84 -13.75
C THR A 156 21.32 -0.94 -12.86
N LEU A 157 22.42 -0.37 -13.40
CA LEU A 157 23.27 0.55 -12.68
C LEU A 157 22.53 1.85 -12.33
N VAL A 158 21.72 2.36 -13.25
CA VAL A 158 20.86 3.54 -13.01
C VAL A 158 19.83 3.23 -11.92
N TYR A 159 19.17 2.06 -11.94
CA TYR A 159 18.24 1.68 -10.88
C TYR A 159 18.92 1.56 -9.52
N ILE A 160 20.08 0.92 -9.44
CA ILE A 160 20.84 0.79 -8.19
C ILE A 160 21.17 2.16 -7.60
N GLU A 161 21.59 3.09 -8.44
CA GLU A 161 21.96 4.43 -7.98
C GLU A 161 20.75 5.23 -7.52
N ALA A 162 19.63 5.18 -8.26
CA ALA A 162 18.38 5.80 -7.87
C ALA A 162 17.84 5.25 -6.51
N VAL A 163 17.97 3.92 -6.30
CA VAL A 163 17.60 3.30 -5.02
C VAL A 163 18.49 3.80 -3.88
N LYS A 164 19.82 3.91 -4.10
CA LYS A 164 20.74 4.44 -3.07
C LYS A 164 20.38 5.86 -2.68
N GLN A 165 20.13 6.73 -3.65
CA GLN A 165 19.71 8.11 -3.40
C GLN A 165 18.40 8.15 -2.59
N ALA A 166 17.40 7.33 -2.95
CA ALA A 166 16.16 7.25 -2.20
C ALA A 166 16.39 6.82 -0.74
N LEU A 167 17.29 5.86 -0.50
CA LEU A 167 17.61 5.40 0.85
C LEU A 167 18.41 6.44 1.64
N GLU A 168 19.30 7.20 1.00
CA GLU A 168 20.05 8.33 1.64
C GLU A 168 19.10 9.45 2.07
N GLU A 169 17.97 9.61 1.36
CA GLU A 169 16.89 10.56 1.70
C GLU A 169 15.84 9.96 2.65
N GLU A 170 16.14 8.82 3.28
CA GLU A 170 15.22 8.09 4.19
C GLU A 170 13.90 7.66 3.53
N ARG A 171 13.88 7.56 2.20
CA ARG A 171 12.73 7.07 1.43
C ARG A 171 12.83 5.57 1.18
N SER A 172 11.69 4.90 1.02
CA SER A 172 11.63 3.47 0.64
C SER A 172 11.77 3.31 -0.87
N ALA A 173 12.37 2.18 -1.29
CA ALA A 173 12.40 1.73 -2.68
C ALA A 173 11.83 0.32 -2.78
N ILE A 174 11.01 0.06 -3.81
CA ILE A 174 10.37 -1.24 -4.07
C ILE A 174 10.77 -1.72 -5.47
#